data_1ef80a72cabe3d1add726611edec00ab
#
_entry.id   1ef80a72cabe3d1add726611edec00ab
#
_cell.length_a   1.000
_cell.length_b   1.000
_cell.length_c   1.000
_cell.angle_alpha   90.00
_cell.angle_beta   90.00
_cell.angle_gamma   90.00
#
_symmetry.space_group_name_H-M   'P 1'
#
loop_
_entity.id
_entity.type
_entity.pdbx_description
1 polymer ?
#
loop_
_entity_poly.entity_id
_entity_poly.type
_entity_poly.pdbx_seq_one_letter_code
_entity_poly.pdbx_strand_id
1 'polypeptide(L)'
;GNPVHPQKEIAAGFHQDFENTVRLAQELEIDRVITFSGCPGDSPESKYPNWVTCPWPDDFLKILEYQWDEVLIPYWRKTSEMAGGYGVSRICFEMHPGFCVYNTETMLKIRAAVGDSLGANFDPSHLFWQGIDPVAAIRKLGSAIYHFHAKDCRVDAINTSVNGVLDTKHYGDEINRSWIFRTIGYGHDYQVW
;
A
#
# COMPACT_ATOMS: atom_id res chain seq x y z
N GLY A 1 1.37 9.17 -2.21
CA GLY A 1 0.55 9.57 -3.34
C GLY A 1 0.14 8.42 -4.26
N ASN A 2 -0.51 8.74 -5.37
CA ASN A 2 -0.96 7.76 -6.36
C ASN A 2 -0.35 8.05 -7.73
N PRO A 3 0.87 7.57 -8.01
CA PRO A 3 1.57 7.86 -9.27
C PRO A 3 0.98 7.15 -10.49
N VAL A 4 0.02 6.26 -10.29
CA VAL A 4 -0.77 5.59 -11.33
C VAL A 4 -2.24 6.02 -11.32
N HIS A 5 -2.51 7.23 -10.82
CA HIS A 5 -3.86 7.81 -10.84
C HIS A 5 -4.40 7.90 -12.26
N PRO A 6 -5.70 7.59 -12.51
CA PRO A 6 -6.28 7.66 -13.86
C PRO A 6 -6.15 9.04 -14.53
N GLN A 7 -6.27 10.11 -13.77
CA GLN A 7 -6.05 11.47 -14.30
C GLN A 7 -4.55 11.74 -14.41
N LYS A 8 -4.09 11.95 -15.64
CA LYS A 8 -2.66 12.07 -16.00
C LYS A 8 -1.92 13.19 -15.24
N GLU A 9 -2.58 14.32 -15.04
CA GLU A 9 -1.99 15.47 -14.33
C GLU A 9 -1.73 15.14 -12.88
N ILE A 10 -2.64 14.40 -12.23
CA ILE A 10 -2.49 13.94 -10.84
C ILE A 10 -1.37 12.90 -10.76
N ALA A 11 -1.38 11.92 -11.66
CA ALA A 11 -0.34 10.91 -11.75
C ALA A 11 1.06 11.52 -11.96
N ALA A 12 1.17 12.48 -12.89
CA ALA A 12 2.42 13.18 -13.18
C ALA A 12 2.94 13.98 -11.98
N GLY A 13 2.06 14.63 -11.22
CA GLY A 13 2.44 15.34 -9.99
C GLY A 13 3.03 14.38 -8.95
N PHE A 14 2.37 13.25 -8.68
CA PHE A 14 2.91 12.25 -7.74
C PHE A 14 4.16 11.54 -8.23
N HIS A 15 4.29 11.34 -9.54
CA HIS A 15 5.52 10.82 -10.13
C HIS A 15 6.68 11.79 -9.91
N GLN A 16 6.46 13.09 -10.16
CA GLN A 16 7.47 14.12 -9.93
C GLN A 16 7.87 14.22 -8.45
N ASP A 17 6.92 14.13 -7.54
CA ASP A 17 7.20 14.12 -6.09
C ASP A 17 8.07 12.90 -5.71
N PHE A 18 7.80 11.73 -6.30
CA PHE A 18 8.61 10.55 -6.09
C PHE A 18 10.02 10.72 -6.66
N GLU A 19 10.16 11.24 -7.88
CA GLU A 19 11.46 11.52 -8.49
C GLU A 19 12.27 12.53 -7.65
N ASN A 20 11.64 13.59 -7.16
CA ASN A 20 12.27 14.57 -6.28
C ASN A 20 12.74 13.92 -4.97
N THR A 21 11.93 13.00 -4.41
CA THR A 21 12.30 12.24 -3.21
C THR A 21 13.51 11.34 -3.45
N VAL A 22 13.57 10.67 -4.61
CA VAL A 22 14.70 9.83 -5.01
C VAL A 22 15.98 10.67 -5.18
N ARG A 23 15.88 11.85 -5.81
CA ARG A 23 17.01 12.78 -5.94
C ARG A 23 17.51 13.28 -4.58
N LEU A 24 16.60 13.63 -3.70
CA LEU A 24 16.94 14.04 -2.33
C LEU A 24 17.60 12.88 -1.56
N ALA A 25 17.11 11.65 -1.72
CA ALA A 25 17.72 10.48 -1.10
C ALA A 25 19.17 10.27 -1.58
N GLN A 26 19.45 10.49 -2.87
CA GLN A 26 20.83 10.46 -3.41
C GLN A 26 21.71 11.50 -2.75
N GLU A 27 21.27 12.76 -2.65
CA GLU A 27 22.02 13.85 -2.00
C GLU A 27 22.31 13.58 -0.51
N LEU A 28 21.42 12.84 0.15
CA LEU A 28 21.55 12.46 1.56
C LEU A 28 22.23 11.09 1.76
N GLU A 29 22.68 10.44 0.69
CA GLU A 29 23.26 9.10 0.72
C GLU A 29 22.34 8.04 1.35
N ILE A 30 21.02 8.17 1.15
CA ILE A 30 20.00 7.25 1.65
C ILE A 30 19.61 6.25 0.54
N ASP A 31 19.70 4.97 0.82
CA ASP A 31 19.47 3.88 -0.13
C ASP A 31 17.99 3.49 -0.30
N ARG A 32 17.05 4.14 0.42
CA ARG A 32 15.64 3.76 0.46
C ARG A 32 14.69 4.93 0.46
N VAL A 33 13.51 4.71 -0.12
CA VAL A 33 12.38 5.66 -0.11
C VAL A 33 11.08 4.92 0.23
N ILE A 34 10.17 5.61 0.91
CA ILE A 34 8.87 5.06 1.30
C ILE A 34 7.79 5.69 0.43
N THR A 35 6.88 4.87 -0.07
CA THR A 35 5.76 5.32 -0.89
C THR A 35 4.58 4.34 -0.84
N PHE A 36 3.51 4.66 -1.57
CA PHE A 36 2.40 3.75 -1.85
C PHE A 36 2.50 3.20 -3.27
N SER A 37 1.96 2.02 -3.50
CA SER A 37 1.97 1.40 -4.84
C SER A 37 1.16 2.17 -5.88
N GLY A 38 0.18 2.93 -5.42
CA GLY A 38 -0.85 3.50 -6.26
C GLY A 38 -2.03 2.55 -6.50
N CYS A 39 -3.10 3.12 -7.06
CA CYS A 39 -4.29 2.40 -7.50
C CYS A 39 -4.79 3.04 -8.80
N PRO A 40 -4.77 2.33 -9.92
CA PRO A 40 -5.38 2.78 -11.17
C PRO A 40 -6.91 2.81 -11.12
N GLY A 41 -7.52 3.28 -12.20
CA GLY A 41 -8.95 3.09 -12.44
C GLY A 41 -9.28 1.70 -12.98
N ASP A 42 -10.48 1.55 -13.51
CA ASP A 42 -10.99 0.33 -14.14
C ASP A 42 -10.66 0.23 -15.62
N SER A 43 -10.23 1.35 -16.23
CA SER A 43 -9.92 1.47 -17.65
C SER A 43 -9.05 2.71 -17.92
N PRO A 44 -8.50 2.88 -19.13
CA PRO A 44 -7.76 4.09 -19.53
C PRO A 44 -8.58 5.38 -19.46
N GLU A 45 -9.92 5.30 -19.55
CA GLU A 45 -10.86 6.43 -19.55
C GLU A 45 -11.37 6.78 -18.15
N SER A 46 -10.95 6.05 -17.13
CA SER A 46 -11.38 6.26 -15.75
C SER A 46 -11.01 7.64 -15.24
N LYS A 47 -11.88 8.19 -14.38
CA LYS A 47 -11.61 9.47 -13.68
C LYS A 47 -11.03 9.26 -12.28
N TYR A 48 -11.36 8.15 -11.63
CA TYR A 48 -11.03 7.88 -10.24
C TYR A 48 -10.39 6.51 -10.07
N PRO A 49 -9.56 6.33 -9.03
CA PRO A 49 -9.05 5.01 -8.67
C PRO A 49 -10.19 4.03 -8.34
N ASN A 50 -10.00 2.77 -8.67
CA ASN A 50 -10.94 1.70 -8.34
C ASN A 50 -10.21 0.60 -7.53
N TRP A 51 -10.39 0.60 -6.21
CA TRP A 51 -9.80 -0.42 -5.34
C TRP A 51 -10.68 -1.66 -5.31
N VAL A 52 -10.27 -2.70 -6.01
CA VAL A 52 -10.99 -3.97 -6.14
C VAL A 52 -10.59 -4.91 -5.00
N THR A 53 -11.58 -5.35 -4.22
CA THR A 53 -11.41 -6.25 -3.07
C THR A 53 -12.35 -7.45 -3.08
N CYS A 54 -13.08 -7.65 -4.17
CA CYS A 54 -14.03 -8.74 -4.33
C CYS A 54 -13.89 -9.31 -5.75
N PRO A 55 -13.90 -10.66 -5.93
CA PRO A 55 -13.73 -11.27 -7.26
C PRO A 55 -15.02 -11.30 -8.09
N TRP A 56 -16.16 -10.93 -7.52
CA TRP A 56 -17.46 -10.96 -8.19
C TRP A 56 -18.18 -9.61 -8.11
N PRO A 57 -18.81 -9.13 -9.20
CA PRO A 57 -18.94 -9.76 -10.53
C PRO A 57 -17.59 -9.93 -11.26
N ASP A 58 -17.54 -10.84 -12.26
CA ASP A 58 -16.34 -11.20 -13.00
C ASP A 58 -15.61 -10.01 -13.65
N ASP A 59 -16.30 -8.89 -13.86
CA ASP A 59 -15.71 -7.64 -14.34
C ASP A 59 -14.59 -7.14 -13.40
N PHE A 60 -14.69 -7.41 -12.10
CA PHE A 60 -13.65 -7.04 -11.14
C PHE A 60 -12.31 -7.77 -11.39
N LEU A 61 -12.36 -9.01 -11.88
CA LEU A 61 -11.14 -9.74 -12.27
C LEU A 61 -10.48 -9.13 -13.50
N LYS A 62 -11.26 -8.67 -14.47
CA LYS A 62 -10.74 -7.96 -15.67
C LYS A 62 -10.13 -6.60 -15.28
N ILE A 63 -10.74 -5.90 -14.33
CA ILE A 63 -10.18 -4.66 -13.78
C ILE A 63 -8.82 -4.95 -13.12
N LEU A 64 -8.71 -6.01 -12.32
CA LEU A 64 -7.44 -6.39 -11.70
C LEU A 64 -6.36 -6.75 -12.74
N GLU A 65 -6.70 -7.48 -13.82
CA GLU A 65 -5.76 -7.75 -14.92
C GLU A 65 -5.23 -6.44 -15.53
N TYR A 66 -6.12 -5.53 -15.92
CA TYR A 66 -5.76 -4.22 -16.45
C TYR A 66 -4.87 -3.44 -15.48
N GLN A 67 -5.29 -3.34 -14.20
CA GLN A 67 -4.57 -2.57 -13.18
C GLN A 67 -3.14 -3.10 -12.97
N TRP A 68 -2.99 -4.42 -12.89
CA TRP A 68 -1.70 -5.02 -12.57
C TRP A 68 -0.79 -5.13 -13.80
N ASP A 69 -1.32 -5.66 -14.90
CA ASP A 69 -0.49 -6.06 -16.04
C ASP A 69 -0.23 -4.91 -17.02
N GLU A 70 -1.20 -4.01 -17.18
CA GLU A 70 -1.06 -2.89 -18.11
C GLU A 70 -0.57 -1.59 -17.44
N VAL A 71 -0.80 -1.41 -16.13
CA VAL A 71 -0.49 -0.13 -15.48
C VAL A 71 0.57 -0.30 -14.40
N LEU A 72 0.31 -1.07 -13.34
CA LEU A 72 1.11 -1.07 -12.12
C LEU A 72 2.50 -1.67 -12.33
N ILE A 73 2.58 -2.87 -12.88
CA ILE A 73 3.85 -3.57 -13.10
C ILE A 73 4.75 -2.81 -14.09
N PRO A 74 4.26 -2.36 -15.27
CA PRO A 74 5.08 -1.57 -16.19
C PRO A 74 5.59 -0.27 -15.57
N TYR A 75 4.73 0.44 -14.82
CA TYR A 75 5.12 1.66 -14.13
C TYR A 75 6.26 1.42 -13.14
N TRP A 76 6.12 0.43 -12.24
CA TRP A 76 7.11 0.21 -11.20
C TRP A 76 8.41 -0.43 -11.71
N ARG A 77 8.39 -1.18 -12.81
CA ARG A 77 9.63 -1.62 -13.48
C ARG A 77 10.48 -0.42 -13.90
N LYS A 78 9.88 0.48 -14.67
CA LYS A 78 10.56 1.70 -15.15
C LYS A 78 11.01 2.60 -13.98
N THR A 79 10.16 2.77 -12.99
CA THR A 79 10.42 3.65 -11.85
C THR A 79 11.51 3.07 -10.93
N SER A 80 11.57 1.75 -10.76
CA SER A 80 12.65 1.08 -10.01
C SER A 80 14.00 1.20 -10.70
N GLU A 81 14.05 1.08 -12.02
CA GLU A 81 15.28 1.29 -12.80
C GLU A 81 15.78 2.74 -12.64
N MET A 82 14.88 3.71 -12.75
CA MET A 82 15.21 5.12 -12.53
C MET A 82 15.74 5.36 -11.12
N ALA A 83 15.07 4.86 -10.08
CA ALA A 83 15.49 5.01 -8.70
C ALA A 83 16.86 4.37 -8.44
N GLY A 84 17.11 3.19 -9.02
CA GLY A 84 18.42 2.52 -8.98
C GLY A 84 19.55 3.36 -9.59
N GLY A 85 19.27 4.09 -10.66
CA GLY A 85 20.20 5.03 -11.28
C GLY A 85 20.64 6.19 -10.36
N TYR A 86 19.84 6.50 -9.35
CA TYR A 86 20.14 7.49 -8.31
C TYR A 86 20.66 6.87 -7.01
N GLY A 87 20.98 5.57 -6.99
CA GLY A 87 21.48 4.88 -5.79
C GLY A 87 20.40 4.43 -4.80
N VAL A 88 19.14 4.65 -5.09
CA VAL A 88 18.02 4.13 -4.28
C VAL A 88 17.76 2.69 -4.68
N SER A 89 18.23 1.75 -3.88
CA SER A 89 18.10 0.30 -4.11
C SER A 89 16.85 -0.32 -3.47
N ARG A 90 16.14 0.43 -2.63
CA ARG A 90 14.99 -0.05 -1.86
C ARG A 90 13.82 0.92 -1.93
N ILE A 91 12.77 0.54 -2.63
CA ILE A 91 11.48 1.23 -2.65
C ILE A 91 10.53 0.47 -1.72
N CYS A 92 10.12 1.12 -0.63
CA CYS A 92 9.39 0.51 0.45
C CYS A 92 7.90 0.86 0.32
N PHE A 93 7.06 -0.09 -0.12
CA PHE A 93 5.62 0.13 -0.17
C PHE A 93 4.97 -0.02 1.19
N GLU A 94 4.30 1.01 1.65
CA GLU A 94 3.34 0.85 2.72
C GLU A 94 2.14 0.06 2.19
N MET A 95 1.91 -1.12 2.76
CA MET A 95 0.78 -1.97 2.41
C MET A 95 -0.50 -1.34 2.95
N HIS A 96 -1.20 -0.59 2.11
CA HIS A 96 -2.31 0.26 2.54
C HIS A 96 -3.58 -0.03 1.74
N PRO A 97 -4.71 -0.38 2.41
CA PRO A 97 -6.02 -0.47 1.77
C PRO A 97 -6.39 0.80 1.02
N GLY A 98 -6.97 0.63 -0.17
CA GLY A 98 -7.19 1.74 -1.12
C GLY A 98 -6.11 1.84 -2.19
N PHE A 99 -5.00 1.07 -2.06
CA PHE A 99 -3.97 0.88 -3.09
C PHE A 99 -3.88 -0.58 -3.52
N CYS A 100 -3.26 -0.86 -4.66
CA CYS A 100 -3.16 -2.23 -5.19
C CYS A 100 -2.31 -3.15 -4.29
N VAL A 101 -1.29 -2.60 -3.61
CA VAL A 101 -0.48 -3.33 -2.62
C VAL A 101 -0.99 -3.00 -1.23
N TYR A 102 -1.81 -3.88 -0.65
CA TYR A 102 -2.46 -3.65 0.65
C TYR A 102 -2.32 -4.79 1.66
N ASN A 103 -1.71 -5.90 1.24
CA ASN A 103 -1.48 -7.07 2.08
C ASN A 103 -0.20 -7.81 1.66
N THR A 104 0.16 -8.84 2.41
CA THR A 104 1.36 -9.65 2.18
C THR A 104 1.39 -10.28 0.78
N GLU A 105 0.26 -10.80 0.29
CA GLU A 105 0.17 -11.44 -1.01
C GLU A 105 0.45 -10.45 -2.14
N THR A 106 -0.21 -9.30 -2.13
CA THR A 106 -0.05 -8.27 -3.14
C THR A 106 1.35 -7.65 -3.12
N MET A 107 1.99 -7.54 -1.93
CA MET A 107 3.38 -7.11 -1.82
C MET A 107 4.34 -8.11 -2.48
N LEU A 108 4.17 -9.40 -2.21
CA LEU A 108 5.00 -10.44 -2.83
C LEU A 108 4.73 -10.57 -4.33
N LYS A 109 3.49 -10.36 -4.78
CA LYS A 109 3.12 -10.36 -6.21
C LYS A 109 3.88 -9.28 -6.98
N ILE A 110 3.84 -8.02 -6.51
CA ILE A 110 4.55 -6.93 -7.21
C ILE A 110 6.06 -7.12 -7.17
N ARG A 111 6.61 -7.57 -6.03
CA ARG A 111 8.04 -7.87 -5.89
C ARG A 111 8.48 -8.97 -6.86
N ALA A 112 7.72 -10.05 -7.01
CA ALA A 112 8.02 -11.13 -7.96
C ALA A 112 8.00 -10.64 -9.42
N ALA A 113 7.13 -9.69 -9.75
CA ALA A 113 6.98 -9.17 -11.10
C ALA A 113 8.03 -8.11 -11.48
N VAL A 114 8.49 -7.31 -10.52
CA VAL A 114 9.40 -6.16 -10.75
C VAL A 114 10.83 -6.46 -10.31
N GLY A 115 11.01 -7.05 -9.14
CA GLY A 115 12.31 -7.40 -8.60
C GLY A 115 12.51 -6.99 -7.14
N ASP A 116 13.70 -7.30 -6.64
CA ASP A 116 14.08 -7.14 -5.24
C ASP A 116 14.27 -5.68 -4.79
N SER A 117 14.25 -4.72 -5.70
CA SER A 117 14.21 -3.31 -5.35
C SER A 117 12.91 -2.89 -4.64
N LEU A 118 11.82 -3.65 -4.83
CA LEU A 118 10.56 -3.43 -4.13
C LEU A 118 10.49 -4.26 -2.85
N GLY A 119 10.07 -3.65 -1.76
CA GLY A 119 9.82 -4.30 -0.48
C GLY A 119 8.79 -3.57 0.36
N ALA A 120 8.48 -4.12 1.52
CA ALA A 120 7.48 -3.56 2.41
C ALA A 120 8.07 -2.46 3.32
N ASN A 121 7.36 -1.36 3.44
CA ASN A 121 7.28 -0.59 4.66
C ASN A 121 6.14 -1.22 5.48
N PHE A 122 6.51 -1.94 6.52
CA PHE A 122 5.56 -2.72 7.30
C PHE A 122 4.86 -1.81 8.34
N ASP A 123 3.62 -1.45 8.07
CA ASP A 123 2.74 -0.75 9.02
C ASP A 123 1.63 -1.72 9.49
N PRO A 124 1.72 -2.23 10.71
CA PRO A 124 0.76 -3.21 11.22
C PRO A 124 -0.64 -2.63 11.41
N SER A 125 -0.76 -1.32 11.59
CA SER A 125 -2.06 -0.68 11.81
C SER A 125 -3.03 -0.88 10.65
N HIS A 126 -2.51 -1.05 9.43
CA HIS A 126 -3.30 -1.34 8.24
C HIS A 126 -3.67 -2.83 8.12
N LEU A 127 -2.97 -3.71 8.82
CA LEU A 127 -3.17 -5.16 8.76
C LEU A 127 -4.19 -5.64 9.79
N PHE A 128 -4.14 -5.11 11.00
CA PHE A 128 -4.99 -5.53 12.12
C PHE A 128 -6.49 -5.55 11.78
N TRP A 129 -7.00 -4.44 11.26
CA TRP A 129 -8.41 -4.33 10.99
C TRP A 129 -8.86 -5.17 9.77
N GLN A 130 -7.93 -5.58 8.91
CA GLN A 130 -8.18 -6.55 7.85
C GLN A 130 -8.26 -7.99 8.37
N GLY A 131 -7.99 -8.24 9.65
CA GLY A 131 -7.92 -9.58 10.24
C GLY A 131 -6.61 -10.31 9.92
N ILE A 132 -5.57 -9.59 9.51
CA ILE A 132 -4.24 -10.16 9.24
C ILE A 132 -3.47 -10.22 10.56
N ASP A 133 -2.93 -11.40 10.88
CA ASP A 133 -1.95 -11.57 11.95
C ASP A 133 -0.59 -11.01 11.51
N PRO A 134 -0.11 -9.92 12.13
CA PRO A 134 1.14 -9.31 11.72
C PRO A 134 2.37 -10.19 11.95
N VAL A 135 2.37 -11.08 12.95
CA VAL A 135 3.46 -12.05 13.16
C VAL A 135 3.55 -13.02 11.98
N ALA A 136 2.40 -13.53 11.53
CA ALA A 136 2.34 -14.36 10.34
C ALA A 136 2.78 -13.61 9.08
N ALA A 137 2.36 -12.33 8.94
CA ALA A 137 2.75 -11.48 7.84
C ALA A 137 4.26 -11.20 7.83
N ILE A 138 4.87 -10.87 8.97
CA ILE A 138 6.32 -10.69 9.12
C ILE A 138 7.08 -11.96 8.69
N ARG A 139 6.66 -13.12 9.18
CA ARG A 139 7.29 -14.40 8.82
C ARG A 139 7.18 -14.69 7.31
N LYS A 140 6.06 -14.34 6.70
CA LYS A 140 5.83 -14.55 5.27
C LYS A 140 6.61 -13.58 4.39
N LEU A 141 6.73 -12.32 4.78
CA LEU A 141 7.50 -11.29 4.06
C LEU A 141 9.01 -11.51 4.22
N GLY A 142 9.46 -11.88 5.42
CA GLY A 142 10.89 -12.14 5.70
C GLY A 142 11.78 -10.98 5.24
N SER A 143 12.74 -11.29 4.37
CA SER A 143 13.71 -10.31 3.82
C SER A 143 13.09 -9.23 2.91
N ALA A 144 11.81 -9.34 2.57
CA ALA A 144 11.11 -8.31 1.82
C ALA A 144 10.69 -7.11 2.69
N ILE A 145 10.84 -7.16 4.01
CA ILE A 145 10.61 -6.01 4.89
C ILE A 145 11.85 -5.13 4.88
N TYR A 146 11.70 -3.89 4.41
CA TYR A 146 12.78 -2.91 4.30
C TYR A 146 12.66 -1.75 5.28
N HIS A 147 11.45 -1.49 5.76
CA HIS A 147 11.15 -0.42 6.70
C HIS A 147 9.95 -0.79 7.56
N PHE A 148 9.77 -0.08 8.68
CA PHE A 148 8.70 -0.34 9.64
C PHE A 148 8.10 0.98 10.14
N HIS A 149 6.77 1.08 10.10
CA HIS A 149 6.03 2.13 10.77
C HIS A 149 5.41 1.59 12.07
N ALA A 150 5.88 2.12 13.19
CA ALA A 150 5.37 1.77 14.51
C ALA A 150 4.04 2.49 14.78
N LYS A 151 2.93 1.87 14.41
CA LYS A 151 1.59 2.42 14.48
C LYS A 151 0.57 1.34 14.85
N ASP A 152 -0.48 1.72 15.53
CA ASP A 152 -1.52 0.81 16.00
C ASP A 152 -2.91 1.17 15.46
N CYS A 153 -3.85 0.25 15.56
CA CYS A 153 -5.26 0.55 15.36
C CYS A 153 -6.11 -0.22 16.38
N ARG A 154 -7.20 0.38 16.82
CA ARG A 154 -8.22 -0.29 17.61
C ARG A 154 -9.38 -0.69 16.70
N VAL A 155 -9.74 -1.96 16.72
CA VAL A 155 -10.98 -2.46 16.11
C VAL A 155 -12.11 -2.34 17.12
N ASP A 156 -13.20 -1.66 16.76
CA ASP A 156 -14.37 -1.54 17.61
C ASP A 156 -15.25 -2.78 17.44
N ALA A 157 -15.37 -3.58 18.50
CA ALA A 157 -16.06 -4.86 18.45
C ALA A 157 -17.57 -4.71 18.17
N ILE A 158 -18.20 -3.62 18.63
CA ILE A 158 -19.64 -3.40 18.46
C ILE A 158 -19.92 -2.98 17.00
N ASN A 159 -19.25 -1.94 16.54
CA ASN A 159 -19.44 -1.44 15.17
C ASN A 159 -19.07 -2.50 14.14
N THR A 160 -17.96 -3.23 14.37
CA THR A 160 -17.52 -4.30 13.47
C THR A 160 -18.49 -5.48 13.46
N SER A 161 -19.10 -5.84 14.59
CA SER A 161 -20.07 -6.94 14.63
C SER A 161 -21.32 -6.68 13.80
N VAL A 162 -21.65 -5.40 13.56
CA VAL A 162 -22.84 -4.99 12.78
C VAL A 162 -22.49 -4.70 11.32
N ASN A 163 -21.38 -4.00 11.08
CA ASN A 163 -21.06 -3.43 9.76
C ASN A 163 -19.84 -4.06 9.09
N GLY A 164 -19.10 -4.92 9.78
CA GLY A 164 -17.82 -5.44 9.29
C GLY A 164 -16.71 -4.37 9.35
N VAL A 165 -15.61 -4.62 8.65
CA VAL A 165 -14.39 -3.80 8.70
C VAL A 165 -14.21 -2.87 7.50
N LEU A 166 -14.98 -3.06 6.40
CA LEU A 166 -14.97 -2.17 5.25
C LEU A 166 -15.78 -0.91 5.59
N ASP A 167 -15.09 0.13 6.00
CA ASP A 167 -15.67 1.33 6.58
C ASP A 167 -15.30 2.58 5.76
N THR A 168 -16.31 3.26 5.23
CA THR A 168 -16.17 4.48 4.42
C THR A 168 -16.44 5.76 5.19
N LYS A 169 -16.75 5.69 6.48
CA LYS A 169 -16.96 6.88 7.32
C LYS A 169 -15.68 7.69 7.47
N HIS A 170 -15.80 9.01 7.53
CA HIS A 170 -14.67 9.90 7.73
C HIS A 170 -13.92 9.57 9.03
N TYR A 171 -12.58 9.69 9.03
CA TYR A 171 -11.75 9.36 10.20
C TYR A 171 -12.08 10.15 11.47
N GLY A 172 -12.68 11.34 11.33
CA GLY A 172 -13.17 12.13 12.46
C GLY A 172 -14.46 11.62 13.13
N ASP A 173 -15.16 10.66 12.52
CA ASP A 173 -16.34 10.02 13.10
C ASP A 173 -15.94 8.80 13.94
N GLU A 174 -15.11 9.03 14.96
CA GLU A 174 -14.49 7.96 15.75
C GLU A 174 -15.47 7.02 16.43
N ILE A 175 -16.63 7.53 16.84
CA ILE A 175 -17.64 6.76 17.63
C ILE A 175 -18.32 5.70 16.77
N ASN A 176 -18.55 6.01 15.49
CA ASN A 176 -19.31 5.13 14.60
C ASN A 176 -18.43 4.26 13.70
N ARG A 177 -17.10 4.48 13.71
CA ARG A 177 -16.19 3.71 12.88
C ARG A 177 -15.96 2.30 13.42
N SER A 178 -15.80 1.34 12.50
CA SER A 178 -15.44 -0.04 12.81
C SER A 178 -14.01 -0.19 13.33
N TRP A 179 -13.14 0.72 13.00
CA TRP A 179 -11.74 0.75 13.47
C TRP A 179 -11.17 2.16 13.36
N ILE A 180 -10.13 2.42 14.14
CA ILE A 180 -9.49 3.73 14.20
C ILE A 180 -8.02 3.59 14.56
N PHE A 181 -7.15 4.42 13.97
CA PHE A 181 -5.74 4.45 14.31
C PHE A 181 -5.50 4.93 15.74
N ARG A 182 -4.50 4.35 16.37
CA ARG A 182 -4.09 4.65 17.76
C ARG A 182 -2.57 4.69 17.88
N THR A 183 -2.10 5.33 18.95
CA THR A 183 -0.73 5.21 19.41
C THR A 183 -0.47 3.76 19.81
N ILE A 184 0.77 3.29 19.59
CA ILE A 184 1.20 1.94 19.93
C ILE A 184 0.79 1.56 21.35
N GLY A 185 0.19 0.36 21.50
CA GLY A 185 -0.28 -0.18 22.76
C GLY A 185 -1.67 0.28 23.19
N TYR A 186 -2.32 1.15 22.41
CA TYR A 186 -3.71 1.59 22.68
C TYR A 186 -4.75 0.88 21.80
N GLY A 187 -4.34 -0.05 20.97
CA GLY A 187 -5.21 -0.90 20.16
C GLY A 187 -4.94 -2.38 20.39
N HIS A 188 -3.68 -2.76 20.48
CA HIS A 188 -3.23 -4.14 20.62
C HIS A 188 -2.11 -4.27 21.64
N ASP A 189 -1.97 -5.48 22.21
CA ASP A 189 -0.86 -5.83 23.08
C ASP A 189 0.37 -6.20 22.24
N TYR A 190 1.38 -5.34 22.26
CA TYR A 190 2.64 -5.53 21.53
C TYR A 190 3.62 -6.49 22.21
N GLN A 191 3.31 -7.00 23.39
CA GLN A 191 4.17 -8.01 24.06
C GLN A 191 4.13 -9.36 23.34
N VAL A 192 3.12 -9.58 22.49
CA VAL A 192 2.96 -10.80 21.69
C VAL A 192 3.74 -10.78 20.37
N TRP A 193 4.47 -9.72 20.06
CA TRP A 193 5.13 -9.46 18.76
C TRP A 193 6.60 -9.75 18.74
#